data_ea86d704f273b89907d4ab17cff344ce
#
_entry.id   ea86d704f273b89907d4ab17cff344ce
#
_cell.length_a   1.000
_cell.length_b   1.000
_cell.length_c   1.000
_cell.angle_alpha   90.00
_cell.angle_beta   90.00
_cell.angle_gamma   90.00
#
_symmetry.space_group_name_H-M   'P 1'
#
loop_
_entity.id
_entity.type
_entity.pdbx_description
1 polymer ?
#
loop_
_entity_poly.entity_id
_entity_poly.type
_entity_poly.pdbx_seq_one_letter_code
_entity_poly.pdbx_strand_id
1 'polypeptide(L)'
;MVSRVWRPFLFGFFAQGHGEIGVPPYETAVISGIGCSSRLPYYMNTYAMQTIHGRAAAIATGFKVANPDITVWQISGDGDGLAIGGNHFIHALRRNVDLNMILLNNRIYGLTKGQYSPTSERGLVTKSSPYGTVEDPFHPAELAFWRPADVFFARCIAVDGAASVEVLKAAANHKGASVVEVLQNCVIFNDGTHASVATKEGRAKNAIYLEHGKPMLFG
;
A
#
# COMPACT_ATOMS: atom_id res chain seq x y z
N MET A 1 -9.55 18.25 1.55
CA MET A 1 -10.48 17.15 1.33
C MET A 1 -9.84 15.77 1.56
N VAL A 2 -8.60 15.57 1.16
CA VAL A 2 -7.80 14.36 1.42
C VAL A 2 -7.53 14.13 2.93
N SER A 3 -7.67 15.16 3.76
CA SER A 3 -7.18 15.21 5.14
C SER A 3 -7.91 14.35 6.18
N ARG A 4 -9.15 13.95 5.97
CA ARG A 4 -9.92 13.22 7.00
C ARG A 4 -9.69 11.71 7.03
N VAL A 5 -9.39 11.10 5.88
CA VAL A 5 -9.17 9.65 5.77
C VAL A 5 -7.69 9.31 5.99
N TRP A 6 -6.78 10.22 5.62
CA TRP A 6 -5.33 10.00 5.68
C TRP A 6 -4.72 10.30 7.06
N ARG A 7 -5.33 11.20 7.85
CA ARG A 7 -4.75 11.61 9.12
C ARG A 7 -4.51 10.46 10.12
N PRO A 8 -5.45 9.54 10.38
CA PRO A 8 -5.21 8.48 11.35
C PRO A 8 -4.10 7.52 10.92
N PHE A 9 -4.11 7.10 9.65
CA PHE A 9 -3.11 6.18 9.11
C PHE A 9 -1.73 6.83 9.02
N LEU A 10 -1.64 8.03 8.47
CA LEU A 10 -0.39 8.74 8.28
C LEU A 10 0.24 9.23 9.59
N PHE A 11 -0.58 9.78 10.49
CA PHE A 11 -0.07 10.22 11.79
C PHE A 11 0.24 9.05 12.72
N GLY A 12 -0.54 7.97 12.70
CA GLY A 12 -0.23 6.77 13.49
C GLY A 12 1.07 6.10 13.03
N PHE A 13 1.24 5.95 11.74
CA PHE A 13 2.42 5.26 11.20
C PHE A 13 3.70 6.11 11.27
N PHE A 14 3.65 7.34 10.78
CA PHE A 14 4.87 8.12 10.61
C PHE A 14 5.24 8.98 11.83
N ALA A 15 4.27 9.39 12.65
CA ALA A 15 4.59 10.07 13.90
C ALA A 15 4.94 9.09 15.05
N GLN A 16 4.32 7.91 15.10
CA GLN A 16 4.60 6.91 16.13
C GLN A 16 5.47 5.76 15.62
N GLY A 17 5.17 5.20 14.45
CA GLY A 17 5.85 4.03 13.91
C GLY A 17 7.30 4.29 13.51
N HIS A 18 7.62 5.46 12.97
CA HIS A 18 9.01 5.80 12.60
C HIS A 18 9.91 5.91 13.85
N GLY A 19 9.39 6.45 14.96
CA GLY A 19 10.08 6.46 16.24
C GLY A 19 10.30 5.06 16.82
N GLU A 20 9.34 4.15 16.59
CA GLU A 20 9.40 2.78 17.08
C GLU A 20 10.24 1.83 16.20
N ILE A 21 10.39 2.13 14.89
CA ILE A 21 11.30 1.40 13.99
C ILE A 21 12.77 1.72 14.32
N GLY A 22 13.04 2.86 14.97
CA GLY A 22 14.38 3.25 15.39
C GLY A 22 15.30 3.73 14.26
N VAL A 23 14.77 3.95 13.04
CA VAL A 23 15.52 4.50 11.92
C VAL A 23 15.37 6.01 11.89
N PRO A 24 16.46 6.77 11.95
CA PRO A 24 16.37 8.22 11.97
C PRO A 24 15.87 8.78 10.61
N PRO A 25 15.18 9.94 10.61
CA PRO A 25 14.64 10.55 9.39
C PRO A 25 15.67 10.78 8.29
N TYR A 26 16.92 11.08 8.63
CA TYR A 26 18.00 11.30 7.66
C TYR A 26 18.59 9.99 7.08
N GLU A 27 18.18 8.83 7.57
CA GLU A 27 18.48 7.51 7.02
C GLU A 27 17.25 6.90 6.34
N THR A 28 16.23 7.70 6.06
CA THR A 28 14.98 7.27 5.44
C THR A 28 14.68 8.09 4.20
N ALA A 29 14.25 7.40 3.15
CA ALA A 29 13.73 8.02 1.92
C ALA A 29 12.34 7.50 1.60
N VAL A 30 11.44 8.42 1.23
CA VAL A 30 10.07 8.12 0.80
C VAL A 30 9.92 8.46 -0.68
N ILE A 31 9.73 7.45 -1.50
CA ILE A 31 9.59 7.56 -2.95
C ILE A 31 8.15 7.26 -3.35
N SER A 32 7.45 8.24 -3.90
CA SER A 32 6.05 8.06 -4.29
C SER A 32 5.81 8.09 -5.79
N GLY A 33 4.79 7.35 -6.23
CA GLY A 33 4.25 7.49 -7.57
C GLY A 33 3.31 8.69 -7.69
N ILE A 34 2.24 8.55 -8.46
CA ILE A 34 1.24 9.60 -8.70
C ILE A 34 -0.14 9.14 -8.22
N GLY A 35 -0.93 10.08 -7.75
CA GLY A 35 -2.27 9.87 -7.24
C GLY A 35 -2.45 10.49 -5.85
N CYS A 36 -3.52 10.12 -5.16
CA CYS A 36 -3.73 10.58 -3.78
C CYS A 36 -2.62 10.11 -2.84
N SER A 37 -2.06 8.92 -3.08
CA SER A 37 -0.91 8.35 -2.36
C SER A 37 0.34 9.23 -2.41
N SER A 38 0.55 9.94 -3.50
CA SER A 38 1.73 10.78 -3.72
C SER A 38 1.79 12.04 -2.82
N ARG A 39 0.75 12.27 -2.05
CA ARG A 39 0.74 13.33 -1.03
C ARG A 39 1.55 12.98 0.21
N LEU A 40 1.85 11.69 0.44
CA LEU A 40 2.56 11.24 1.63
C LEU A 40 3.93 11.91 1.83
N PRO A 41 4.80 12.04 0.83
CA PRO A 41 6.10 12.70 0.97
C PRO A 41 6.03 14.12 1.53
N TYR A 42 4.95 14.85 1.28
CA TYR A 42 4.77 16.23 1.78
C TYR A 42 4.51 16.32 3.29
N TYR A 43 4.17 15.20 3.92
CA TYR A 43 3.86 15.15 5.35
C TYR A 43 4.98 14.50 6.17
N MET A 44 6.07 14.09 5.49
CA MET A 44 7.19 13.41 6.10
C MET A 44 8.36 14.36 6.32
N ASN A 45 9.05 14.21 7.44
CA ASN A 45 10.32 14.90 7.71
C ASN A 45 11.51 13.97 7.40
N THR A 46 11.55 13.44 6.18
CA THR A 46 12.56 12.51 5.67
C THR A 46 13.04 12.99 4.30
N TYR A 47 14.03 12.32 3.71
CA TYR A 47 14.24 12.49 2.28
C TYR A 47 13.00 12.01 1.54
N ALA A 48 12.55 12.78 0.56
CA ALA A 48 11.31 12.50 -0.15
C ALA A 48 11.41 12.85 -1.62
N MET A 49 10.84 11.99 -2.47
CA MET A 49 10.79 12.21 -3.91
C MET A 49 9.45 11.79 -4.48
N GLN A 50 8.82 12.71 -5.21
CA GLN A 50 7.67 12.40 -6.06
C GLN A 50 8.17 12.04 -7.46
N THR A 51 7.66 10.95 -8.03
CA THR A 51 8.10 10.43 -9.32
C THR A 51 7.02 10.54 -10.40
N ILE A 52 7.15 9.79 -11.47
CA ILE A 52 6.19 9.70 -12.57
C ILE A 52 5.21 8.55 -12.31
N HIS A 53 4.01 8.64 -12.83
CA HIS A 53 2.96 7.62 -12.71
C HIS A 53 3.47 6.23 -13.06
N GLY A 54 3.33 5.30 -12.11
CA GLY A 54 3.76 3.91 -12.21
C GLY A 54 5.27 3.69 -12.18
N ARG A 55 6.09 4.69 -11.81
CA ARG A 55 7.57 4.56 -11.83
C ARG A 55 8.21 4.52 -10.44
N ALA A 56 7.43 4.64 -9.38
CA ALA A 56 7.96 4.69 -8.02
C ALA A 56 8.84 3.47 -7.68
N ALA A 57 8.40 2.25 -8.00
CA ALA A 57 9.17 1.03 -7.71
C ALA A 57 10.50 0.98 -8.47
N ALA A 58 10.55 1.45 -9.72
CA ALA A 58 11.79 1.50 -10.51
C ALA A 58 12.78 2.52 -9.93
N ILE A 59 12.29 3.71 -9.59
CA ILE A 59 13.12 4.78 -9.03
C ILE A 59 13.57 4.43 -7.62
N ALA A 60 12.71 3.88 -6.78
CA ALA A 60 13.06 3.38 -5.45
C ALA A 60 14.13 2.27 -5.51
N THR A 61 14.03 1.37 -6.49
CA THR A 61 15.07 0.37 -6.76
C THR A 61 16.41 1.03 -7.05
N GLY A 62 16.44 2.02 -7.94
CA GLY A 62 17.67 2.76 -8.26
C GLY A 62 18.24 3.50 -7.04
N PHE A 63 17.37 4.10 -6.23
CA PHE A 63 17.75 4.78 -5.00
C PHE A 63 18.40 3.83 -3.99
N LYS A 64 17.80 2.66 -3.76
CA LYS A 64 18.34 1.63 -2.86
C LYS A 64 19.66 1.04 -3.36
N VAL A 65 19.80 0.85 -4.66
CA VAL A 65 21.05 0.36 -5.28
C VAL A 65 22.18 1.39 -5.16
N ALA A 66 21.85 2.68 -5.30
CA ALA A 66 22.85 3.76 -5.17
C ALA A 66 23.28 4.00 -3.72
N ASN A 67 22.39 3.75 -2.76
CA ASN A 67 22.68 3.84 -1.32
C ASN A 67 22.02 2.67 -0.57
N PRO A 68 22.73 1.55 -0.39
CA PRO A 68 22.20 0.34 0.23
C PRO A 68 21.83 0.50 1.72
N ASP A 69 22.43 1.46 2.41
CA ASP A 69 22.25 1.63 3.85
C ASP A 69 20.96 2.39 4.21
N ILE A 70 20.43 3.15 3.27
CA ILE A 70 19.20 3.93 3.51
C ILE A 70 17.94 3.05 3.53
N THR A 71 17.04 3.31 4.45
CA THR A 71 15.71 2.68 4.48
C THR A 71 14.81 3.36 3.46
N VAL A 72 14.32 2.59 2.48
CA VAL A 72 13.47 3.13 1.40
C VAL A 72 12.04 2.66 1.55
N TRP A 73 11.12 3.62 1.63
CA TRP A 73 9.67 3.42 1.55
C TRP A 73 9.16 3.85 0.18
N GLN A 74 8.57 2.93 -0.56
CA GLN A 74 7.92 3.21 -1.84
C GLN A 74 6.41 3.26 -1.63
N ILE A 75 5.76 4.32 -2.08
CA ILE A 75 4.33 4.54 -1.89
C ILE A 75 3.62 4.64 -3.22
N SER A 76 2.61 3.81 -3.42
CA SER A 76 1.73 3.84 -4.61
C SER A 76 0.27 3.62 -4.21
N GLY A 77 -0.64 4.11 -5.05
CA GLY A 77 -2.01 3.62 -5.08
C GLY A 77 -2.10 2.34 -5.91
N ASP A 78 -3.20 1.61 -5.79
CA ASP A 78 -3.48 0.41 -6.57
C ASP A 78 -3.42 0.66 -8.08
N GLY A 79 -4.03 1.74 -8.57
CA GLY A 79 -3.94 2.12 -9.98
C GLY A 79 -2.54 2.50 -10.43
N ASP A 80 -1.79 3.23 -9.60
CA ASP A 80 -0.42 3.65 -9.90
C ASP A 80 0.55 2.46 -9.92
N GLY A 81 0.49 1.62 -8.89
CA GLY A 81 1.43 0.52 -8.69
C GLY A 81 1.14 -0.70 -9.55
N LEU A 82 -0.12 -1.02 -9.83
CA LEU A 82 -0.51 -2.28 -10.46
C LEU A 82 -1.00 -2.16 -11.91
N ALA A 83 -1.39 -0.95 -12.37
CA ALA A 83 -1.68 -0.72 -13.79
C ALA A 83 -0.36 -0.46 -14.54
N ILE A 84 -0.08 0.80 -14.87
CA ILE A 84 1.15 1.15 -15.60
C ILE A 84 2.43 0.79 -14.82
N GLY A 85 2.36 0.72 -13.48
CA GLY A 85 3.47 0.32 -12.61
C GLY A 85 3.67 -1.18 -12.45
N GLY A 86 2.73 -2.02 -12.91
CA GLY A 86 2.71 -3.46 -12.65
C GLY A 86 4.00 -4.18 -13.02
N ASN A 87 4.59 -3.85 -14.17
CA ASN A 87 5.88 -4.39 -14.58
C ASN A 87 7.01 -4.07 -13.57
N HIS A 88 7.07 -2.84 -13.09
CA HIS A 88 8.09 -2.44 -12.12
C HIS A 88 7.86 -3.05 -10.75
N PHE A 89 6.60 -3.17 -10.34
CA PHE A 89 6.19 -3.86 -9.11
C PHE A 89 6.67 -5.32 -9.14
N ILE A 90 6.30 -6.08 -10.17
CA ILE A 90 6.69 -7.49 -10.31
C ILE A 90 8.21 -7.65 -10.35
N HIS A 91 8.92 -6.79 -11.07
CA HIS A 91 10.38 -6.89 -11.17
C HIS A 91 11.12 -6.48 -9.90
N ALA A 92 10.60 -5.55 -9.09
CA ALA A 92 11.15 -5.25 -7.76
C ALA A 92 11.06 -6.47 -6.85
N LEU A 93 9.90 -7.14 -6.82
CA LEU A 93 9.69 -8.37 -6.07
C LEU A 93 10.58 -9.50 -6.59
N ARG A 94 10.63 -9.70 -7.91
CA ARG A 94 11.45 -10.73 -8.54
C ARG A 94 12.93 -10.62 -8.17
N ARG A 95 13.44 -9.40 -8.05
CA ARG A 95 14.83 -9.13 -7.66
C ARG A 95 15.04 -9.13 -6.15
N ASN A 96 13.97 -9.22 -5.39
CA ASN A 96 13.98 -9.13 -3.93
C ASN A 96 14.75 -7.90 -3.44
N VAL A 97 14.47 -6.74 -4.06
CA VAL A 97 15.12 -5.48 -3.67
C VAL A 97 14.66 -5.10 -2.27
N ASP A 98 15.59 -4.75 -1.39
CA ASP A 98 15.30 -4.35 -0.01
C ASP A 98 14.53 -3.01 0.04
N LEU A 99 13.23 -3.09 -0.25
CA LEU A 99 12.27 -2.00 -0.33
C LEU A 99 11.03 -2.29 0.50
N ASN A 100 10.55 -1.29 1.21
CA ASN A 100 9.26 -1.32 1.89
C ASN A 100 8.21 -0.68 0.97
N MET A 101 7.40 -1.49 0.31
CA MET A 101 6.40 -1.06 -0.66
C MET A 101 5.02 -0.96 0.00
N ILE A 102 4.46 0.23 0.11
CA ILE A 102 3.09 0.46 0.59
C ILE A 102 2.16 0.65 -0.60
N LEU A 103 1.16 -0.22 -0.71
CA LEU A 103 0.13 -0.18 -1.72
C LEU A 103 -1.20 0.28 -1.08
N LEU A 104 -1.58 1.53 -1.32
CA LEU A 104 -2.83 2.08 -0.83
C LEU A 104 -3.97 1.69 -1.77
N ASN A 105 -4.75 0.68 -1.37
CA ASN A 105 -5.78 0.08 -2.19
C ASN A 105 -7.17 0.63 -1.86
N ASN A 106 -7.68 1.51 -2.71
CA ASN A 106 -9.03 2.06 -2.64
C ASN A 106 -9.93 1.63 -3.83
N ARG A 107 -9.44 0.71 -4.67
CA ARG A 107 -10.14 0.15 -5.82
C ARG A 107 -10.68 1.19 -6.81
N ILE A 108 -9.99 2.35 -6.93
CA ILE A 108 -10.40 3.43 -7.83
C ILE A 108 -9.26 4.41 -8.11
N TYR A 109 -9.20 4.98 -9.29
CA TYR A 109 -8.40 6.16 -9.55
C TYR A 109 -9.10 7.41 -8.99
N GLY A 110 -8.71 7.83 -7.79
CA GLY A 110 -9.35 8.98 -7.13
C GLY A 110 -8.90 10.34 -7.67
N LEU A 111 -7.60 10.52 -7.94
CA LEU A 111 -7.06 11.81 -8.39
C LEU A 111 -7.63 12.24 -9.75
N THR A 112 -7.82 11.31 -10.66
CA THR A 112 -8.33 11.52 -12.02
C THR A 112 -9.86 11.46 -12.12
N LYS A 113 -10.55 11.45 -10.96
CA LYS A 113 -12.00 11.59 -10.80
C LYS A 113 -12.82 10.31 -11.06
N GLY A 114 -12.30 9.12 -10.72
CA GLY A 114 -13.10 7.93 -10.51
C GLY A 114 -13.13 6.95 -11.69
N GLN A 115 -12.03 6.75 -12.39
CA GLN A 115 -11.87 5.62 -13.29
C GLN A 115 -11.63 4.35 -12.47
N TYR A 116 -12.07 3.18 -12.98
CA TYR A 116 -11.76 1.91 -12.35
C TYR A 116 -10.24 1.64 -12.37
N SER A 117 -9.77 0.96 -11.36
CA SER A 117 -8.37 0.55 -11.19
C SER A 117 -8.21 -0.96 -11.37
N PRO A 118 -6.99 -1.50 -11.44
CA PRO A 118 -6.78 -2.94 -11.57
C PRO A 118 -7.36 -3.79 -10.45
N THR A 119 -7.66 -3.20 -9.29
CA THR A 119 -8.27 -3.89 -8.14
C THR A 119 -9.77 -3.61 -7.99
N SER A 120 -10.35 -2.85 -8.90
CA SER A 120 -11.80 -2.59 -8.93
C SER A 120 -12.57 -3.88 -9.19
N GLU A 121 -13.67 -4.07 -8.48
CA GLU A 121 -14.51 -5.24 -8.67
C GLU A 121 -15.15 -5.27 -10.07
N ARG A 122 -15.30 -6.48 -10.61
CA ARG A 122 -16.00 -6.69 -11.88
C ARG A 122 -17.43 -6.15 -11.79
N GLY A 123 -17.86 -5.45 -12.83
CA GLY A 123 -19.17 -4.82 -12.89
C GLY A 123 -19.24 -3.43 -12.25
N LEU A 124 -18.15 -2.89 -11.70
CA LEU A 124 -18.14 -1.53 -11.15
C LEU A 124 -18.46 -0.51 -12.23
N VAL A 125 -19.55 0.23 -12.04
CA VAL A 125 -19.97 1.30 -12.94
C VAL A 125 -19.23 2.59 -12.60
N THR A 126 -18.57 3.18 -13.58
CA THR A 126 -17.89 4.47 -13.48
C THR A 126 -18.21 5.37 -14.68
N LYS A 127 -17.81 6.63 -14.63
CA LYS A 127 -18.00 7.54 -15.77
C LYS A 127 -17.29 7.07 -17.05
N SER A 128 -16.15 6.40 -16.91
CA SER A 128 -15.40 5.82 -18.04
C SER A 128 -15.83 4.39 -18.40
N SER A 129 -16.63 3.74 -17.57
CA SER A 129 -17.13 2.40 -17.76
C SER A 129 -18.64 2.34 -17.42
N PRO A 130 -19.50 2.97 -18.24
CA PRO A 130 -20.92 3.15 -17.92
C PRO A 130 -21.71 1.83 -17.89
N TYR A 131 -21.19 0.78 -18.50
CA TYR A 131 -21.79 -0.57 -18.50
C TYR A 131 -21.15 -1.52 -17.48
N GLY A 132 -20.28 -0.99 -16.62
CA GLY A 132 -19.50 -1.76 -15.67
C GLY A 132 -18.16 -2.27 -16.24
N THR A 133 -17.24 -2.58 -15.34
CA THR A 133 -15.94 -3.19 -15.68
C THR A 133 -16.14 -4.64 -16.10
N VAL A 134 -15.37 -5.11 -17.08
CA VAL A 134 -15.44 -6.49 -17.60
C VAL A 134 -14.25 -7.34 -17.14
N GLU A 135 -13.21 -6.70 -16.66
CA GLU A 135 -11.98 -7.34 -16.19
C GLU A 135 -12.14 -7.86 -14.77
N ASP A 136 -11.45 -8.94 -14.45
CA ASP A 136 -11.34 -9.45 -13.10
C ASP A 136 -10.26 -8.65 -12.33
N PRO A 137 -10.47 -8.37 -11.03
CA PRO A 137 -9.53 -7.59 -10.25
C PRO A 137 -8.22 -8.34 -10.00
N PHE A 138 -7.11 -7.59 -9.99
CA PHE A 138 -5.86 -8.10 -9.45
C PHE A 138 -5.95 -8.29 -7.93
N HIS A 139 -5.39 -9.40 -7.47
CA HIS A 139 -5.18 -9.70 -6.06
C HIS A 139 -3.72 -9.44 -5.70
N PRO A 140 -3.38 -8.34 -5.01
CA PRO A 140 -1.98 -7.99 -4.74
C PRO A 140 -1.19 -9.07 -4.00
N ALA A 141 -1.86 -9.84 -3.14
CA ALA A 141 -1.25 -10.98 -2.45
C ALA A 141 -0.77 -12.06 -3.43
N GLU A 142 -1.59 -12.40 -4.42
CA GLU A 142 -1.23 -13.42 -5.42
C GLU A 142 -0.04 -12.96 -6.25
N LEU A 143 -0.01 -11.67 -6.63
CA LEU A 143 1.12 -11.08 -7.33
C LEU A 143 2.40 -11.06 -6.49
N ALA A 144 2.29 -10.95 -5.17
CA ALA A 144 3.44 -11.00 -4.28
C ALA A 144 3.93 -12.44 -4.03
N PHE A 145 3.01 -13.41 -3.92
CA PHE A 145 3.32 -14.81 -3.59
C PHE A 145 3.71 -15.68 -4.78
N TRP A 146 3.68 -15.18 -6.01
CA TRP A 146 4.12 -15.99 -7.17
C TRP A 146 5.58 -16.43 -7.07
N ARG A 147 6.40 -15.74 -6.25
CA ARG A 147 7.76 -16.12 -5.94
C ARG A 147 7.82 -16.76 -4.54
N PRO A 148 8.38 -17.98 -4.39
CA PRO A 148 8.52 -18.62 -3.08
C PRO A 148 9.55 -17.91 -2.20
N ALA A 149 9.21 -17.78 -0.94
CA ALA A 149 9.99 -17.72 0.28
C ALA A 149 10.59 -16.37 0.75
N ASP A 150 10.94 -15.40 -0.09
CA ASP A 150 11.77 -14.27 0.38
C ASP A 150 11.08 -12.89 0.34
N VAL A 151 9.81 -12.82 -0.02
CA VAL A 151 9.04 -11.57 -0.05
C VAL A 151 8.10 -11.52 1.15
N PHE A 152 8.18 -10.44 1.91
CA PHE A 152 7.19 -10.19 2.95
C PHE A 152 5.92 -9.60 2.32
N PHE A 153 4.77 -10.17 2.61
CA PHE A 153 3.48 -9.59 2.27
C PHE A 153 2.58 -9.53 3.49
N ALA A 154 1.97 -8.38 3.71
CA ALA A 154 0.92 -8.24 4.70
C ALA A 154 -0.20 -7.32 4.19
N ARG A 155 -1.38 -7.46 4.78
CA ARG A 155 -2.53 -6.59 4.54
C ARG A 155 -2.96 -5.97 5.85
N CYS A 156 -3.25 -4.68 5.85
CA CYS A 156 -3.85 -3.99 6.98
C CYS A 156 -5.01 -3.09 6.52
N ILE A 157 -5.74 -2.56 7.48
CA ILE A 157 -6.93 -1.75 7.23
C ILE A 157 -6.64 -0.34 7.75
N ALA A 158 -6.79 0.68 6.90
CA ALA A 158 -6.42 2.06 7.22
C ALA A 158 -7.07 2.63 8.51
N VAL A 159 -8.22 2.11 8.90
CA VAL A 159 -8.92 2.52 10.14
C VAL A 159 -8.44 1.75 11.38
N ASP A 160 -7.62 0.72 11.22
CA ASP A 160 -7.02 -0.03 12.32
C ASP A 160 -5.54 0.37 12.50
N GLY A 161 -5.33 1.51 13.16
CA GLY A 161 -4.01 2.09 13.30
C GLY A 161 -3.02 1.22 14.05
N ALA A 162 -3.46 0.54 15.13
CA ALA A 162 -2.59 -0.30 15.94
C ALA A 162 -2.07 -1.51 15.15
N ALA A 163 -2.96 -2.27 14.50
CA ALA A 163 -2.57 -3.39 13.64
C ALA A 163 -1.69 -2.93 12.46
N SER A 164 -1.98 -1.75 11.89
CA SER A 164 -1.18 -1.19 10.80
C SER A 164 0.25 -0.87 11.23
N VAL A 165 0.47 -0.33 12.42
CA VAL A 165 1.81 -0.03 12.96
C VAL A 165 2.63 -1.33 13.10
N GLU A 166 2.04 -2.38 13.68
CA GLU A 166 2.74 -3.66 13.84
C GLU A 166 3.13 -4.30 12.50
N VAL A 167 2.22 -4.27 11.52
CA VAL A 167 2.51 -4.76 10.17
C VAL A 167 3.65 -3.99 9.51
N LEU A 168 3.66 -2.67 9.66
CA LEU A 168 4.69 -1.82 9.06
C LEU A 168 6.05 -1.97 9.75
N LYS A 169 6.06 -2.19 11.07
CA LYS A 169 7.28 -2.57 11.81
C LYS A 169 7.85 -3.90 11.32
N ALA A 170 6.98 -4.90 11.13
CA ALA A 170 7.39 -6.19 10.59
C ALA A 170 7.96 -6.05 9.16
N ALA A 171 7.34 -5.24 8.31
CA ALA A 171 7.83 -4.95 6.97
C ALA A 171 9.21 -4.27 6.99
N ALA A 172 9.41 -3.28 7.86
CA ALA A 172 10.68 -2.57 7.99
C ALA A 172 11.83 -3.45 8.47
N ASN A 173 11.53 -4.45 9.29
CA ASN A 173 12.51 -5.40 9.83
C ASN A 173 12.85 -6.54 8.87
N HIS A 174 12.03 -6.75 7.85
CA HIS A 174 12.28 -7.76 6.83
C HIS A 174 13.48 -7.35 5.95
N LYS A 175 14.31 -8.32 5.58
CA LYS A 175 15.42 -8.11 4.64
C LYS A 175 15.03 -8.62 3.27
N GLY A 176 14.88 -7.70 2.33
CA GLY A 176 14.36 -7.92 1.00
C GLY A 176 13.08 -7.13 0.72
N ALA A 177 12.35 -7.52 -0.29
CA ALA A 177 11.13 -6.82 -0.69
C ALA A 177 9.98 -7.07 0.28
N SER A 178 9.42 -5.99 0.82
CA SER A 178 8.21 -6.02 1.64
C SER A 178 7.07 -5.34 0.90
N VAL A 179 5.88 -5.93 0.93
CA VAL A 179 4.65 -5.33 0.40
C VAL A 179 3.61 -5.25 1.51
N VAL A 180 3.13 -4.06 1.78
CA VAL A 180 2.01 -3.84 2.69
C VAL A 180 0.84 -3.26 1.91
N GLU A 181 -0.19 -4.07 1.70
CA GLU A 181 -1.45 -3.62 1.13
C GLU A 181 -2.31 -3.00 2.23
N VAL A 182 -2.66 -1.72 2.06
CA VAL A 182 -3.50 -0.97 2.98
C VAL A 182 -4.89 -0.80 2.37
N LEU A 183 -5.88 -1.46 2.93
CA LEU A 183 -7.28 -1.31 2.52
C LEU A 183 -7.78 0.07 2.95
N GLN A 184 -8.02 0.94 1.99
CA GLN A 184 -8.36 2.33 2.21
C GLN A 184 -9.67 2.71 1.51
N ASN A 185 -10.50 3.51 2.16
CA ASN A 185 -11.72 4.03 1.55
C ASN A 185 -11.45 5.29 0.70
N CYS A 186 -12.20 5.44 -0.40
CA CYS A 186 -12.27 6.67 -1.16
C CYS A 186 -13.67 7.28 -1.04
N VAL A 187 -13.88 8.17 -0.07
CA VAL A 187 -15.18 8.76 0.27
C VAL A 187 -15.88 9.55 -0.86
N ILE A 188 -15.19 9.77 -1.98
CA ILE A 188 -15.73 10.59 -3.09
C ILE A 188 -16.08 9.75 -4.31
N PHE A 189 -15.26 8.77 -4.65
CA PHE A 189 -15.41 8.03 -5.90
C PHE A 189 -15.68 6.54 -5.71
N ASN A 190 -15.45 6.00 -4.51
CA ASN A 190 -15.69 4.59 -4.19
C ASN A 190 -15.94 4.42 -2.68
N ASP A 191 -16.94 5.14 -2.17
CA ASP A 191 -17.26 5.10 -0.76
C ASP A 191 -17.83 3.74 -0.36
N GLY A 192 -17.35 3.21 0.77
CA GLY A 192 -17.77 1.92 1.28
C GLY A 192 -17.12 0.70 0.63
N THR A 193 -16.13 0.85 -0.25
CA THR A 193 -15.47 -0.28 -0.95
C THR A 193 -14.92 -1.34 0.01
N HIS A 194 -14.60 -1.00 1.26
CA HIS A 194 -14.14 -1.91 2.31
C HIS A 194 -15.05 -1.88 3.54
N ALA A 195 -16.36 -1.64 3.36
CA ALA A 195 -17.32 -1.50 4.46
C ALA A 195 -17.38 -2.75 5.37
N SER A 196 -17.19 -3.94 4.79
CA SER A 196 -17.21 -5.21 5.53
C SER A 196 -16.17 -5.30 6.65
N VAL A 197 -15.10 -4.51 6.58
CA VAL A 197 -14.00 -4.49 7.57
C VAL A 197 -13.76 -3.10 8.17
N ALA A 198 -14.59 -2.12 7.85
CA ALA A 198 -14.42 -0.74 8.31
C ALA A 198 -14.76 -0.55 9.79
N THR A 199 -15.72 -1.31 10.34
CA THR A 199 -16.12 -1.25 11.75
C THR A 199 -15.45 -2.34 12.59
N LYS A 200 -15.47 -2.19 13.92
CA LYS A 200 -14.95 -3.23 14.84
C LYS A 200 -15.74 -4.53 14.70
N GLU A 201 -17.05 -4.45 14.61
CA GLU A 201 -17.97 -5.58 14.43
C GLU A 201 -17.75 -6.26 13.07
N GLY A 202 -17.53 -5.46 12.02
CA GLY A 202 -17.21 -5.95 10.68
C GLY A 202 -15.89 -6.72 10.66
N ARG A 203 -14.86 -6.18 11.30
CA ARG A 203 -13.55 -6.85 11.42
C ARG A 203 -13.65 -8.15 12.21
N ALA A 204 -14.37 -8.17 13.31
CA ALA A 204 -14.56 -9.39 14.11
C ALA A 204 -15.23 -10.53 13.32
N LYS A 205 -16.05 -10.19 12.30
CA LYS A 205 -16.72 -11.19 11.45
C LYS A 205 -15.96 -11.55 10.17
N ASN A 206 -15.18 -10.61 9.62
CA ASN A 206 -14.65 -10.72 8.26
C ASN A 206 -13.12 -10.59 8.18
N ALA A 207 -12.41 -10.47 9.30
CA ALA A 207 -10.96 -10.36 9.31
C ALA A 207 -10.35 -11.41 10.26
N ILE A 208 -9.23 -11.97 9.84
CA ILE A 208 -8.36 -12.80 10.69
C ILE A 208 -7.09 -12.01 10.96
N TYR A 209 -6.73 -11.85 12.22
CA TYR A 209 -5.43 -11.35 12.63
C TYR A 209 -4.48 -12.54 12.71
N LEU A 210 -3.50 -12.57 11.79
CA LEU A 210 -2.54 -13.65 11.72
C LEU A 210 -1.51 -13.52 12.84
N GLU A 211 -1.31 -14.62 13.58
CA GLU A 211 -0.28 -14.73 14.61
C GLU A 211 0.61 -15.94 14.33
N HIS A 212 1.92 -15.75 14.46
CA HIS A 212 2.88 -16.83 14.19
C HIS A 212 2.62 -18.06 15.09
N GLY A 213 2.56 -19.23 14.47
CA GLY A 213 2.32 -20.51 15.18
C GLY A 213 0.87 -20.76 15.63
N LYS A 214 -0.05 -19.81 15.36
CA LYS A 214 -1.48 -20.03 15.65
C LYS A 214 -2.24 -20.46 14.40
N PRO A 215 -3.27 -21.31 14.53
CA PRO A 215 -4.12 -21.68 13.40
C PRO A 215 -4.96 -20.49 12.93
N MET A 216 -5.21 -20.45 11.61
CA MET A 216 -6.11 -19.47 11.00
C MET A 216 -7.56 -19.92 11.18
N LEU A 217 -8.19 -19.54 12.27
CA LEU A 217 -9.57 -19.89 12.59
C LEU A 217 -10.45 -18.65 12.61
N PHE A 218 -11.66 -18.78 12.06
CA PHE A 218 -12.76 -17.85 12.20
C PHE A 218 -13.69 -18.29 13.32
N GLY A 219 -14.21 -17.35 14.10
CA GLY A 219 -15.30 -17.53 15.05
C GLY A 219 -14.97 -17.11 16.45
#